data_9e55a1a30c27404353357e4ead3735a7
#
_entry.id   9e55a1a30c27404353357e4ead3735a7
#
_cell.length_a   1.000
_cell.length_b   1.000
_cell.length_c   1.000
_cell.angle_alpha   90.00
_cell.angle_beta   90.00
_cell.angle_gamma   90.00
#
_symmetry.space_group_name_H-M   'P 1'
#
loop_
_entity.id
_entity.type
_entity.pdbx_description
1 polymer ?
#
loop_
_entity_poly.entity_id
_entity_poly.type
_entity_poly.pdbx_seq_one_letter_code
_entity_poly.pdbx_strand_id
1 'polypeptide(L)'
;DFAGDPKASVIIGSCVGGAVSISDYYEHGKKASDVTKMPISSIAPQVAGQCHAGGVVTNIANACAAGTISIAYACELIRAGKADVVLAGGSDTFAAVPYAGFLSLHALDADGCSPFNRCTGITLGEGSGVVVVESYEHAKARNAKMYCEVLGAGVSSDAHHITAPRPDGEGQMEAINRAIKNSGLKKSDIGYVNAHGTGTAKNDDAEFLSLHTIFDGENNNLSVSSTKAMTGHCLGAAGAIEAVFSIKALTTNTVVPTLGFKDEDMDKLAEKAGKIDFCPNKAHKKELT
;
A
#
# COMPACT_ATOMS: atom_id res chain seq x y z
N ASP A 1 15.29 6.18 -20.38
CA ASP A 1 14.49 5.72 -21.50
C ASP A 1 14.23 4.23 -21.38
N PHE A 2 12.97 3.80 -21.45
CA PHE A 2 12.57 2.38 -21.35
C PHE A 2 12.56 1.69 -22.72
N ALA A 3 12.66 2.44 -23.78
CA ALA A 3 12.39 1.96 -25.13
C ALA A 3 13.32 0.79 -25.56
N GLY A 4 12.76 -0.41 -25.56
CA GLY A 4 13.44 -1.63 -26.00
C GLY A 4 14.51 -2.17 -25.04
N ASP A 5 14.67 -1.56 -23.86
CA ASP A 5 15.64 -2.04 -22.86
C ASP A 5 15.13 -3.35 -22.24
N PRO A 6 15.85 -4.48 -22.43
CA PRO A 6 15.45 -5.78 -21.89
C PRO A 6 15.52 -5.85 -20.36
N LYS A 7 16.11 -4.84 -19.70
CA LYS A 7 16.19 -4.71 -18.25
C LYS A 7 15.26 -3.65 -17.67
N ALA A 8 14.48 -2.97 -18.52
CA ALA A 8 13.40 -2.08 -18.10
C ALA A 8 12.09 -2.87 -17.97
N SER A 9 11.56 -2.96 -16.78
CA SER A 9 10.45 -3.84 -16.41
C SER A 9 9.23 -3.06 -15.90
N VAL A 10 8.05 -3.68 -15.92
CA VAL A 10 6.79 -3.10 -15.43
C VAL A 10 6.05 -4.09 -14.54
N ILE A 11 5.75 -3.71 -13.31
CA ILE A 11 5.04 -4.53 -12.33
C ILE A 11 3.93 -3.70 -11.71
N ILE A 12 2.68 -4.03 -12.01
CA ILE A 12 1.52 -3.29 -11.53
C ILE A 12 0.63 -4.21 -10.69
N GLY A 13 0.35 -3.78 -9.46
CA GLY A 13 -0.62 -4.41 -8.58
C GLY A 13 -2.04 -3.93 -8.86
N SER A 14 -2.99 -4.84 -8.79
CA SER A 14 -4.42 -4.51 -8.87
C SER A 14 -5.24 -5.58 -8.14
N CYS A 15 -6.34 -5.16 -7.55
CA CYS A 15 -7.36 -6.02 -6.96
C CYS A 15 -8.57 -6.16 -7.88
N VAL A 16 -8.92 -5.09 -8.58
CA VAL A 16 -10.15 -4.94 -9.35
C VAL A 16 -9.93 -5.25 -10.83
N GLY A 17 -8.74 -4.96 -11.35
CA GLY A 17 -8.44 -5.13 -12.77
C GLY A 17 -9.38 -4.32 -13.65
N GLY A 18 -9.85 -4.94 -14.72
CA GLY A 18 -10.78 -4.33 -15.68
C GLY A 18 -12.25 -4.48 -15.32
N ALA A 19 -12.65 -4.47 -14.04
CA ALA A 19 -14.06 -4.66 -13.65
C ALA A 19 -15.00 -3.61 -14.27
N VAL A 20 -14.54 -2.38 -14.50
CA VAL A 20 -15.31 -1.36 -15.23
C VAL A 20 -15.57 -1.81 -16.66
N SER A 21 -14.59 -2.42 -17.34
CA SER A 21 -14.77 -2.94 -18.70
C SER A 21 -15.79 -4.09 -18.78
N ILE A 22 -16.02 -4.80 -17.66
CA ILE A 22 -17.10 -5.80 -17.59
C ILE A 22 -18.46 -5.09 -17.65
N SER A 23 -18.66 -4.04 -16.87
CA SER A 23 -19.89 -3.24 -16.91
C SER A 23 -20.09 -2.62 -18.31
N ASP A 24 -19.06 -1.99 -18.85
CA ASP A 24 -19.08 -1.39 -20.19
C ASP A 24 -19.46 -2.39 -21.28
N TYR A 25 -18.93 -3.61 -21.19
CA TYR A 25 -19.26 -4.67 -22.16
C TYR A 25 -20.76 -5.00 -22.14
N TYR A 26 -21.36 -5.12 -20.97
CA TYR A 26 -22.79 -5.46 -20.88
C TYR A 26 -23.71 -4.29 -21.16
N GLU A 27 -23.32 -3.07 -20.79
CA GLU A 27 -24.17 -1.87 -20.88
C GLU A 27 -24.03 -1.14 -22.20
N HIS A 28 -22.88 -1.19 -22.88
CA HIS A 28 -22.55 -0.36 -24.04
C HIS A 28 -22.30 -1.14 -25.34
N GLY A 29 -22.90 -2.32 -25.50
CA GLY A 29 -23.00 -3.00 -26.80
C GLY A 29 -22.00 -4.09 -27.05
N LYS A 30 -21.41 -4.71 -26.01
CA LYS A 30 -20.63 -5.95 -26.10
C LYS A 30 -19.44 -5.88 -27.07
N LYS A 31 -18.63 -4.83 -26.98
CA LYS A 31 -17.45 -4.64 -27.82
C LYS A 31 -16.34 -5.62 -27.46
N ALA A 32 -15.71 -6.26 -28.45
CA ALA A 32 -14.58 -7.16 -28.23
C ALA A 32 -13.37 -6.48 -27.55
N SER A 33 -13.20 -5.17 -27.79
CA SER A 33 -12.15 -4.36 -27.14
C SER A 33 -12.28 -4.28 -25.61
N ASP A 34 -13.50 -4.44 -25.08
CA ASP A 34 -13.72 -4.41 -23.65
C ASP A 34 -13.30 -5.73 -23.01
N VAL A 35 -13.52 -6.85 -23.70
CA VAL A 35 -13.11 -8.19 -23.25
C VAL A 35 -11.59 -8.27 -23.01
N THR A 36 -10.80 -7.65 -23.87
CA THR A 36 -9.33 -7.66 -23.75
C THR A 36 -8.81 -6.87 -22.55
N LYS A 37 -9.63 -5.97 -21.99
CA LYS A 37 -9.30 -5.14 -20.83
C LYS A 37 -9.78 -5.72 -19.49
N MET A 38 -10.66 -6.72 -19.51
CA MET A 38 -11.25 -7.30 -18.29
C MET A 38 -10.23 -7.99 -17.37
N PRO A 39 -9.28 -8.80 -17.87
CA PRO A 39 -8.33 -9.47 -17.00
C PRO A 39 -7.42 -8.50 -16.25
N ILE A 40 -7.14 -8.77 -14.98
CA ILE A 40 -6.12 -8.03 -14.21
C ILE A 40 -4.79 -7.98 -14.95
N SER A 41 -4.42 -9.07 -15.60
CA SER A 41 -3.19 -9.21 -16.40
C SER A 41 -3.09 -8.25 -17.60
N SER A 42 -4.13 -7.50 -17.93
CA SER A 42 -4.10 -6.53 -19.03
C SER A 42 -3.45 -5.20 -18.68
N ILE A 43 -3.30 -4.86 -17.38
CA ILE A 43 -2.87 -3.52 -16.94
C ILE A 43 -1.39 -3.30 -17.22
N ALA A 44 -0.51 -4.17 -16.70
CA ALA A 44 0.94 -4.00 -16.87
C ALA A 44 1.38 -4.04 -18.34
N PRO A 45 0.85 -4.90 -19.23
CA PRO A 45 1.15 -4.84 -20.65
C PRO A 45 0.77 -3.53 -21.33
N GLN A 46 -0.33 -2.89 -20.94
CA GLN A 46 -0.72 -1.58 -21.46
C GLN A 46 0.28 -0.50 -21.06
N VAL A 47 0.71 -0.49 -19.78
CA VAL A 47 1.74 0.43 -19.30
C VAL A 47 3.06 0.17 -20.01
N ALA A 48 3.48 -1.10 -20.11
CA ALA A 48 4.71 -1.48 -20.78
C ALA A 48 4.72 -1.09 -22.27
N GLY A 49 3.58 -1.22 -22.95
CA GLY A 49 3.42 -0.78 -24.33
C GLY A 49 3.60 0.73 -24.49
N GLN A 50 3.12 1.53 -23.56
CA GLN A 50 3.26 3.00 -23.60
C GLN A 50 4.70 3.47 -23.33
N CYS A 51 5.44 2.80 -22.47
CA CYS A 51 6.82 3.16 -22.17
C CYS A 51 7.85 2.32 -22.96
N HIS A 52 7.38 1.40 -23.80
CA HIS A 52 8.22 0.49 -24.63
C HIS A 52 9.19 -0.35 -23.78
N ALA A 53 8.78 -0.79 -22.61
CA ALA A 53 9.60 -1.64 -21.73
C ALA A 53 9.83 -3.02 -22.37
N GLY A 54 11.09 -3.48 -22.40
CA GLY A 54 11.49 -4.76 -23.00
C GLY A 54 11.75 -5.89 -22.01
N GLY A 55 11.68 -5.62 -20.71
CA GLY A 55 11.96 -6.56 -19.63
C GLY A 55 10.75 -7.35 -19.15
N VAL A 56 10.74 -7.68 -17.85
CA VAL A 56 9.64 -8.40 -17.21
C VAL A 56 8.40 -7.53 -17.15
N VAL A 57 7.28 -8.03 -17.64
CA VAL A 57 5.97 -7.35 -17.59
C VAL A 57 5.00 -8.28 -16.87
N THR A 58 4.51 -7.87 -15.68
CA THR A 58 3.60 -8.70 -14.90
C THR A 58 2.66 -7.90 -14.03
N ASN A 59 1.53 -8.50 -13.70
CA ASN A 59 0.59 -7.99 -12.71
C ASN A 59 0.67 -8.80 -11.41
N ILE A 60 0.54 -8.12 -10.29
CA ILE A 60 0.37 -8.74 -8.97
C ILE A 60 -1.11 -8.63 -8.57
N ALA A 61 -1.74 -9.78 -8.30
CA ALA A 61 -3.12 -9.86 -7.85
C ALA A 61 -3.14 -10.45 -6.42
N ASN A 62 -2.90 -9.62 -5.44
CA ASN A 62 -2.85 -10.01 -4.02
C ASN A 62 -3.67 -9.06 -3.15
N ALA A 63 -4.93 -8.87 -3.54
CA ALA A 63 -5.88 -7.99 -2.87
C ALA A 63 -5.24 -6.62 -2.54
N CYS A 64 -5.49 -6.09 -1.34
CA CYS A 64 -5.01 -4.76 -0.93
C CYS A 64 -3.48 -4.65 -0.83
N ALA A 65 -2.76 -5.76 -0.72
CA ALA A 65 -1.30 -5.78 -0.66
C ALA A 65 -0.61 -5.71 -2.04
N ALA A 66 -1.39 -5.78 -3.14
CA ALA A 66 -0.85 -5.92 -4.50
C ALA A 66 0.16 -4.82 -4.87
N GLY A 67 -0.12 -3.56 -4.53
CA GLY A 67 0.76 -2.43 -4.81
C GLY A 67 2.09 -2.50 -4.05
N THR A 68 2.04 -2.80 -2.77
CA THR A 68 3.25 -2.96 -1.93
C THR A 68 4.10 -4.14 -2.42
N ILE A 69 3.47 -5.29 -2.71
CA ILE A 69 4.17 -6.48 -3.22
C ILE A 69 4.79 -6.20 -4.59
N SER A 70 4.15 -5.39 -5.44
CA SER A 70 4.72 -4.99 -6.73
C SER A 70 6.04 -4.24 -6.56
N ILE A 71 6.13 -3.33 -5.58
CA ILE A 71 7.38 -2.61 -5.26
C ILE A 71 8.41 -3.57 -4.68
N ALA A 72 8.01 -4.45 -3.76
CA ALA A 72 8.91 -5.46 -3.19
C ALA A 72 9.48 -6.39 -4.27
N TYR A 73 8.65 -6.88 -5.18
CA TYR A 73 9.07 -7.75 -6.27
C TYR A 73 10.00 -7.04 -7.26
N ALA A 74 9.78 -5.74 -7.52
CA ALA A 74 10.69 -4.92 -8.32
C ALA A 74 12.11 -4.91 -7.72
N CYS A 75 12.21 -4.74 -6.39
CA CYS A 75 13.49 -4.78 -5.69
C CYS A 75 14.17 -6.16 -5.82
N GLU A 76 13.40 -7.24 -5.74
CA GLU A 76 13.94 -8.59 -5.92
C GLU A 76 14.45 -8.85 -7.33
N LEU A 77 13.76 -8.35 -8.37
CA LEU A 77 14.25 -8.43 -9.75
C LEU A 77 15.57 -7.69 -9.94
N ILE A 78 15.70 -6.51 -9.34
CA ILE A 78 16.93 -5.70 -9.40
C ILE A 78 18.06 -6.41 -8.64
N ARG A 79 17.82 -6.88 -7.41
CA ARG A 79 18.81 -7.64 -6.62
C ARG A 79 19.28 -8.91 -7.32
N ALA A 80 18.39 -9.57 -8.05
CA ALA A 80 18.68 -10.74 -8.84
C ALA A 80 19.36 -10.43 -10.20
N GLY A 81 19.64 -9.17 -10.53
CA GLY A 81 20.22 -8.74 -11.81
C GLY A 81 19.32 -8.96 -13.02
N LYS A 82 18.00 -9.16 -12.81
CA LYS A 82 17.00 -9.38 -13.85
C LYS A 82 16.42 -8.09 -14.42
N ALA A 83 16.54 -6.99 -13.67
CA ALA A 83 16.15 -5.65 -14.08
C ALA A 83 17.16 -4.63 -13.57
N ASP A 84 17.33 -3.53 -14.25
CA ASP A 84 18.08 -2.36 -13.78
C ASP A 84 17.13 -1.23 -13.39
N VAL A 85 15.95 -1.18 -14.02
CA VAL A 85 14.88 -0.22 -13.72
C VAL A 85 13.51 -0.88 -13.87
N VAL A 86 12.60 -0.54 -12.93
CA VAL A 86 11.25 -1.10 -12.90
C VAL A 86 10.23 0.01 -12.61
N LEU A 87 9.20 0.15 -13.44
CA LEU A 87 7.98 0.84 -13.06
C LEU A 87 7.16 -0.09 -12.16
N ALA A 88 7.07 0.23 -10.88
CA ALA A 88 6.40 -0.60 -9.89
C ALA A 88 5.34 0.18 -9.13
N GLY A 89 4.21 -0.44 -8.86
CA GLY A 89 3.15 0.21 -8.11
C GLY A 89 1.82 -0.51 -8.20
N GLY A 90 0.73 0.25 -8.09
CA GLY A 90 -0.62 -0.30 -8.17
C GLY A 90 -1.62 0.70 -8.72
N SER A 91 -2.69 0.19 -9.31
CA SER A 91 -3.77 0.97 -9.87
C SER A 91 -5.09 0.22 -9.75
N ASP A 92 -6.07 0.85 -9.15
CA ASP A 92 -7.46 0.37 -9.15
C ASP A 92 -8.44 1.53 -9.30
N THR A 93 -9.53 1.27 -10.00
CA THR A 93 -10.64 2.18 -10.18
C THR A 93 -11.81 1.80 -9.29
N PHE A 94 -12.68 2.75 -8.99
CA PHE A 94 -13.97 2.45 -8.38
C PHE A 94 -14.83 1.63 -9.35
N ALA A 95 -15.37 0.52 -8.87
CA ALA A 95 -16.21 -0.36 -9.68
C ALA A 95 -17.37 -0.92 -8.86
N ALA A 96 -18.48 -1.18 -9.53
CA ALA A 96 -19.71 -1.69 -8.89
C ALA A 96 -19.52 -3.06 -8.21
N VAL A 97 -18.70 -3.93 -8.81
CA VAL A 97 -18.49 -5.29 -8.28
C VAL A 97 -17.82 -5.29 -6.89
N PRO A 98 -16.66 -4.66 -6.69
CA PRO A 98 -16.07 -4.59 -5.35
C PRO A 98 -16.95 -3.79 -4.38
N TYR A 99 -17.61 -2.72 -4.82
CA TYR A 99 -18.54 -1.97 -3.98
C TYR A 99 -19.67 -2.86 -3.46
N ALA A 100 -20.34 -3.59 -4.32
CA ALA A 100 -21.40 -4.52 -3.93
C ALA A 100 -20.89 -5.63 -3.01
N GLY A 101 -19.66 -6.11 -3.23
CA GLY A 101 -19.00 -7.08 -2.37
C GLY A 101 -18.81 -6.58 -0.95
N PHE A 102 -18.22 -5.40 -0.77
CA PHE A 102 -18.03 -4.80 0.55
C PHE A 102 -19.35 -4.38 1.21
N LEU A 103 -20.34 -3.95 0.44
CA LEU A 103 -21.70 -3.67 0.92
C LEU A 103 -22.34 -4.95 1.49
N SER A 104 -22.24 -6.07 0.79
CA SER A 104 -22.80 -7.37 1.24
C SER A 104 -22.12 -7.91 2.49
N LEU A 105 -20.87 -7.54 2.73
CA LEU A 105 -20.11 -7.87 3.93
C LEU A 105 -20.39 -6.90 5.11
N HIS A 106 -21.25 -5.89 4.91
CA HIS A 106 -21.48 -4.81 5.89
C HIS A 106 -20.18 -4.14 6.36
N ALA A 107 -19.24 -3.96 5.43
CA ALA A 107 -17.91 -3.43 5.73
C ALA A 107 -17.73 -1.97 5.32
N LEU A 108 -18.76 -1.33 4.73
CA LEU A 108 -18.71 0.07 4.33
C LEU A 108 -19.16 1.00 5.46
N ASP A 109 -18.48 2.15 5.59
CA ASP A 109 -18.86 3.23 6.49
C ASP A 109 -19.56 4.35 5.71
N ALA A 110 -20.77 4.73 6.12
CA ALA A 110 -21.53 5.81 5.51
C ALA A 110 -21.02 7.21 5.90
N ASP A 111 -20.34 7.32 7.03
CA ASP A 111 -19.84 8.59 7.59
C ASP A 111 -18.36 8.85 7.25
N GLY A 112 -17.76 7.96 6.45
CA GLY A 112 -16.36 8.03 6.06
C GLY A 112 -15.42 7.25 6.97
N CYS A 113 -14.38 6.68 6.36
CA CYS A 113 -13.36 5.87 7.00
C CYS A 113 -12.69 6.62 8.16
N SER A 114 -12.65 6.02 9.34
CA SER A 114 -12.04 6.59 10.55
C SER A 114 -11.12 5.55 11.20
N PRO A 115 -9.90 5.36 10.66
CA PRO A 115 -8.95 4.38 11.14
C PRO A 115 -8.51 4.61 12.58
N PHE A 116 -8.33 3.53 13.32
CA PHE A 116 -7.90 3.53 14.74
C PHE A 116 -8.80 4.32 15.69
N ASN A 117 -9.98 4.72 15.23
CA ASN A 117 -10.95 5.54 15.97
C ASN A 117 -12.31 4.85 16.00
N ARG A 118 -13.28 5.28 15.19
CA ARG A 118 -14.62 4.65 15.19
C ARG A 118 -14.61 3.22 14.67
N CYS A 119 -13.77 2.92 13.70
CA CYS A 119 -13.56 1.59 13.12
C CYS A 119 -14.86 0.90 12.68
N THR A 120 -15.77 1.67 12.09
CA THR A 120 -17.13 1.24 11.69
C THR A 120 -17.19 0.66 10.29
N GLY A 121 -16.16 0.92 9.45
CA GLY A 121 -16.08 0.40 8.11
C GLY A 121 -15.08 1.15 7.24
N ILE A 122 -14.96 0.70 5.99
CA ILE A 122 -14.11 1.33 4.97
C ILE A 122 -14.91 2.32 4.13
N THR A 123 -14.21 3.30 3.57
CA THR A 123 -14.66 4.06 2.40
C THR A 123 -13.84 3.62 1.20
N LEU A 124 -14.48 3.17 0.13
CA LEU A 124 -13.75 2.81 -1.09
C LEU A 124 -13.28 4.08 -1.79
N GLY A 125 -12.04 4.05 -2.22
CA GLY A 125 -11.41 5.05 -3.08
C GLY A 125 -10.97 4.45 -4.41
N GLU A 126 -10.44 5.28 -5.28
CA GLU A 126 -9.76 4.90 -6.50
C GLU A 126 -8.47 5.68 -6.67
N GLY A 127 -7.52 5.14 -7.40
CA GLY A 127 -6.27 5.83 -7.63
C GLY A 127 -5.16 4.95 -8.19
N SER A 128 -4.02 5.58 -8.38
CA SER A 128 -2.79 4.91 -8.81
C SER A 128 -1.60 5.53 -8.10
N GLY A 129 -0.69 4.67 -7.67
CA GLY A 129 0.63 5.04 -7.19
C GLY A 129 1.69 4.24 -7.94
N VAL A 130 2.65 4.91 -8.55
CA VAL A 130 3.74 4.24 -9.28
C VAL A 130 5.05 4.91 -8.91
N VAL A 131 6.06 4.11 -8.65
CA VAL A 131 7.43 4.54 -8.39
C VAL A 131 8.38 3.93 -9.43
N VAL A 132 9.46 4.63 -9.71
CA VAL A 132 10.58 4.11 -10.48
C VAL A 132 11.56 3.52 -9.49
N VAL A 133 11.69 2.20 -9.49
CA VAL A 133 12.68 1.47 -8.69
C VAL A 133 13.88 1.17 -9.57
N GLU A 134 15.07 1.55 -9.13
CA GLU A 134 16.31 1.41 -9.93
C GLU A 134 17.43 0.81 -9.09
N SER A 135 18.38 0.13 -9.74
CA SER A 135 19.66 -0.14 -9.09
C SER A 135 20.40 1.18 -8.82
N TYR A 136 21.16 1.23 -7.75
CA TYR A 136 21.94 2.42 -7.40
C TYR A 136 22.88 2.84 -8.54
N GLU A 137 23.52 1.87 -9.19
CA GLU A 137 24.45 2.07 -10.29
C GLU A 137 23.75 2.69 -11.51
N HIS A 138 22.57 2.18 -11.86
CA HIS A 138 21.79 2.71 -12.98
C HIS A 138 21.33 4.15 -12.69
N ALA A 139 20.77 4.40 -11.52
CA ALA A 139 20.32 5.74 -11.11
C ALA A 139 21.49 6.75 -11.11
N LYS A 140 22.65 6.35 -10.59
CA LYS A 140 23.87 7.17 -10.55
C LYS A 140 24.41 7.46 -11.93
N ALA A 141 24.43 6.47 -12.83
CA ALA A 141 24.97 6.61 -14.19
C ALA A 141 24.20 7.67 -15.00
N ARG A 142 22.88 7.81 -14.78
CA ARG A 142 22.05 8.81 -15.44
C ARG A 142 21.83 10.10 -14.61
N ASN A 143 22.54 10.25 -13.50
CA ASN A 143 22.42 11.38 -12.58
C ASN A 143 20.98 11.61 -12.08
N ALA A 144 20.26 10.52 -11.74
CA ALA A 144 18.91 10.57 -11.27
C ALA A 144 18.80 11.17 -9.87
N LYS A 145 17.71 11.90 -9.60
CA LYS A 145 17.37 12.26 -8.24
C LYS A 145 16.83 11.03 -7.52
N MET A 146 17.56 10.53 -6.55
CA MET A 146 17.11 9.46 -5.65
C MET A 146 16.36 10.07 -4.46
N TYR A 147 15.17 9.56 -4.17
CA TYR A 147 14.32 10.06 -3.08
C TYR A 147 14.55 9.29 -1.78
N CYS A 148 14.74 7.99 -1.89
CA CYS A 148 15.03 7.08 -0.78
C CYS A 148 15.62 5.78 -1.31
N GLU A 149 16.03 4.92 -0.40
CA GLU A 149 16.42 3.54 -0.67
C GLU A 149 15.34 2.58 -0.15
N VAL A 150 15.06 1.49 -0.87
CA VAL A 150 14.19 0.40 -0.40
C VAL A 150 15.07 -0.68 0.22
N LEU A 151 15.13 -0.69 1.53
CA LEU A 151 16.04 -1.53 2.29
C LEU A 151 15.56 -2.97 2.44
N GLY A 152 14.26 -3.18 2.65
CA GLY A 152 13.72 -4.50 2.88
C GLY A 152 12.22 -4.60 2.65
N ALA A 153 11.75 -5.82 2.53
CA ALA A 153 10.33 -6.16 2.41
C ALA A 153 10.01 -7.43 3.21
N GLY A 154 8.76 -7.57 3.62
CA GLY A 154 8.24 -8.76 4.27
C GLY A 154 6.84 -9.10 3.77
N VAL A 155 6.60 -10.37 3.52
CA VAL A 155 5.30 -10.91 3.09
C VAL A 155 4.96 -12.12 3.96
N SER A 156 3.71 -12.21 4.35
CA SER A 156 3.18 -13.33 5.12
C SER A 156 1.74 -13.63 4.68
N SER A 157 1.17 -14.69 5.24
CA SER A 157 -0.23 -15.04 5.07
C SER A 157 -0.77 -15.59 6.39
N ASP A 158 -1.95 -15.11 6.80
CA ASP A 158 -2.61 -15.55 8.02
C ASP A 158 -3.08 -17.01 7.98
N ALA A 159 -3.50 -17.48 6.80
CA ALA A 159 -4.13 -18.79 6.61
C ALA A 159 -5.22 -19.09 7.66
N HIS A 160 -5.97 -18.08 8.09
CA HIS A 160 -6.89 -18.12 9.22
C HIS A 160 -8.36 -18.11 8.79
N HIS A 161 -8.76 -17.12 7.99
CA HIS A 161 -10.14 -16.91 7.60
C HIS A 161 -10.24 -16.29 6.20
N ILE A 162 -11.38 -16.49 5.53
CA ILE A 162 -11.62 -16.03 4.15
C ILE A 162 -11.60 -14.49 4.03
N THR A 163 -12.13 -13.77 5.05
CA THR A 163 -12.34 -12.31 4.99
C THR A 163 -11.87 -11.53 6.22
N ALA A 164 -11.32 -12.21 7.22
CA ALA A 164 -10.91 -11.57 8.47
C ALA A 164 -9.44 -11.87 8.80
N PRO A 165 -8.68 -10.89 9.29
CA PRO A 165 -7.34 -11.14 9.79
C PRO A 165 -7.36 -11.98 11.06
N ARG A 166 -6.22 -12.60 11.39
CA ARG A 166 -6.02 -13.22 12.71
C ARG A 166 -6.14 -12.17 13.80
N PRO A 167 -6.96 -12.40 14.83
CA PRO A 167 -7.17 -11.42 15.91
C PRO A 167 -5.91 -11.13 16.73
N ASP A 168 -4.96 -12.08 16.76
CA ASP A 168 -3.68 -11.94 17.46
C ASP A 168 -2.63 -11.18 16.64
N GLY A 169 -2.92 -10.84 15.37
CA GLY A 169 -2.02 -10.10 14.49
C GLY A 169 -0.74 -10.84 14.08
N GLU A 170 -0.64 -12.17 14.29
CA GLU A 170 0.59 -12.92 14.05
C GLU A 170 1.11 -12.77 12.61
N GLY A 171 0.23 -12.83 11.60
CA GLY A 171 0.64 -12.64 10.21
C GLY A 171 1.17 -11.24 9.94
N GLN A 172 0.54 -10.20 10.49
CA GLN A 172 1.01 -8.83 10.36
C GLN A 172 2.38 -8.66 11.03
N MET A 173 2.53 -9.18 12.26
CA MET A 173 3.82 -9.16 12.98
C MET A 173 4.92 -9.89 12.21
N GLU A 174 4.61 -11.02 11.59
CA GLU A 174 5.58 -11.77 10.80
C GLU A 174 6.02 -10.98 9.56
N ALA A 175 5.10 -10.32 8.83
CA ALA A 175 5.45 -9.47 7.70
C ALA A 175 6.36 -8.30 8.13
N ILE A 176 6.02 -7.61 9.21
CA ILE A 176 6.82 -6.49 9.74
C ILE A 176 8.21 -6.97 10.17
N ASN A 177 8.29 -8.06 10.94
CA ASN A 177 9.57 -8.61 11.41
C ASN A 177 10.46 -9.07 10.25
N ARG A 178 9.89 -9.66 9.19
CA ARG A 178 10.64 -9.99 7.97
C ARG A 178 11.17 -8.74 7.27
N ALA A 179 10.35 -7.69 7.15
CA ALA A 179 10.78 -6.43 6.55
C ALA A 179 11.96 -5.82 7.33
N ILE A 180 11.86 -5.72 8.66
CA ILE A 180 12.92 -5.21 9.53
C ILE A 180 14.18 -6.08 9.41
N LYS A 181 14.04 -7.40 9.48
CA LYS A 181 15.16 -8.32 9.33
C LYS A 181 15.87 -8.17 7.97
N ASN A 182 15.10 -8.07 6.90
CA ASN A 182 15.64 -7.97 5.54
C ASN A 182 16.27 -6.60 5.26
N SER A 183 15.85 -5.56 5.98
CA SER A 183 16.44 -4.22 5.88
C SER A 183 17.77 -4.08 6.64
N GLY A 184 18.05 -4.96 7.58
CA GLY A 184 19.20 -4.84 8.49
C GLY A 184 19.05 -3.75 9.56
N LEU A 185 17.89 -3.09 9.63
CA LEU A 185 17.58 -2.08 10.64
C LEU A 185 17.15 -2.70 11.97
N LYS A 186 17.15 -1.89 13.02
CA LYS A 186 16.54 -2.21 14.31
C LYS A 186 15.12 -1.63 14.37
N LYS A 187 14.29 -2.15 15.26
CA LYS A 187 12.95 -1.61 15.52
C LYS A 187 13.01 -0.12 15.92
N SER A 188 14.03 0.27 16.68
CA SER A 188 14.26 1.65 17.11
C SER A 188 14.55 2.63 15.97
N ASP A 189 14.99 2.13 14.81
CA ASP A 189 15.36 2.96 13.66
C ASP A 189 14.11 3.31 12.80
N ILE A 190 12.95 2.70 13.09
CA ILE A 190 11.71 2.96 12.36
C ILE A 190 11.04 4.23 12.90
N GLY A 191 11.08 5.31 12.15
CA GLY A 191 10.49 6.59 12.55
C GLY A 191 9.00 6.74 12.23
N TYR A 192 8.52 6.09 11.17
CA TYR A 192 7.16 6.23 10.68
C TYR A 192 6.62 4.93 10.07
N VAL A 193 5.35 4.66 10.33
CA VAL A 193 4.56 3.61 9.67
C VAL A 193 3.33 4.22 9.02
N ASN A 194 3.18 4.04 7.71
CA ASN A 194 1.90 4.24 7.04
C ASN A 194 1.14 2.91 7.12
N ALA A 195 0.18 2.87 8.01
CA ALA A 195 -0.54 1.65 8.38
C ALA A 195 -1.57 1.25 7.33
N HIS A 196 -1.98 -0.02 7.36
CA HIS A 196 -3.13 -0.45 6.58
C HIS A 196 -4.39 0.28 7.04
N GLY A 197 -4.68 0.33 8.34
CA GLY A 197 -5.65 1.22 8.95
C GLY A 197 -6.91 1.42 8.12
N THR A 198 -7.73 0.38 7.97
CA THR A 198 -8.90 0.39 7.08
C THR A 198 -10.13 1.07 7.67
N GLY A 199 -10.11 1.34 8.96
CA GLY A 199 -11.30 1.81 9.69
C GLY A 199 -12.29 0.70 9.99
N THR A 200 -11.87 -0.57 9.92
CA THR A 200 -12.69 -1.72 10.36
C THR A 200 -12.16 -2.25 11.67
N ALA A 201 -13.06 -2.58 12.61
CA ALA A 201 -12.67 -3.02 13.95
C ALA A 201 -11.69 -4.21 13.90
N LYS A 202 -11.96 -5.24 13.10
CA LYS A 202 -11.12 -6.43 13.04
C LYS A 202 -9.69 -6.14 12.55
N ASN A 203 -9.55 -5.29 11.52
CA ASN A 203 -8.23 -4.93 11.01
C ASN A 203 -7.50 -4.04 12.00
N ASP A 204 -8.17 -2.97 12.41
CA ASP A 204 -7.51 -1.92 13.19
C ASP A 204 -7.10 -2.44 14.59
N ASP A 205 -7.91 -3.31 15.21
CA ASP A 205 -7.56 -3.97 16.47
C ASP A 205 -6.34 -4.90 16.32
N ALA A 206 -6.32 -5.74 15.26
CA ALA A 206 -5.20 -6.64 15.02
C ALA A 206 -3.91 -5.89 14.66
N GLU A 207 -4.01 -4.84 13.85
CA GLU A 207 -2.86 -4.01 13.46
C GLU A 207 -2.33 -3.19 14.64
N PHE A 208 -3.23 -2.62 15.44
CA PHE A 208 -2.88 -1.93 16.68
C PHE A 208 -2.10 -2.85 17.63
N LEU A 209 -2.62 -4.08 17.87
CA LEU A 209 -1.96 -5.08 18.69
C LEU A 209 -0.58 -5.46 18.14
N SER A 210 -0.48 -5.62 16.82
CA SER A 210 0.77 -5.97 16.14
C SER A 210 1.83 -4.88 16.31
N LEU A 211 1.46 -3.61 16.11
CA LEU A 211 2.35 -2.47 16.27
C LEU A 211 2.83 -2.32 17.72
N HIS A 212 1.91 -2.47 18.68
CA HIS A 212 2.28 -2.47 20.09
C HIS A 212 3.24 -3.61 20.44
N THR A 213 2.92 -4.84 20.04
CA THR A 213 3.75 -6.01 20.36
C THR A 213 5.17 -5.89 19.80
N ILE A 214 5.31 -5.27 18.62
CA ILE A 214 6.62 -5.14 17.98
C ILE A 214 7.41 -3.97 18.54
N PHE A 215 6.79 -2.82 18.77
CA PHE A 215 7.48 -1.56 18.98
C PHE A 215 7.39 -1.02 20.40
N ASP A 216 6.41 -1.42 21.23
CA ASP A 216 6.27 -0.91 22.58
C ASP A 216 7.49 -1.32 23.44
N GLY A 217 8.07 -0.34 24.11
CA GLY A 217 9.31 -0.51 24.86
C GLY A 217 10.60 -0.58 24.04
N GLU A 218 10.51 -0.89 22.74
CA GLU A 218 11.63 -0.97 21.80
C GLU A 218 11.83 0.34 21.02
N ASN A 219 10.75 1.07 20.76
CA ASN A 219 10.77 2.31 20.00
C ASN A 219 9.85 3.37 20.62
N ASN A 220 10.44 4.36 21.26
CA ASN A 220 9.72 5.47 21.89
C ASN A 220 9.48 6.66 20.93
N ASN A 221 9.83 6.53 19.65
CA ASN A 221 9.78 7.60 18.66
C ASN A 221 9.02 7.16 17.39
N LEU A 222 8.08 6.20 17.51
CA LEU A 222 7.29 5.75 16.38
C LEU A 222 6.06 6.64 16.17
N SER A 223 5.89 7.14 14.95
CA SER A 223 4.62 7.70 14.50
C SER A 223 3.92 6.73 13.54
N VAL A 224 2.61 6.60 13.69
CA VAL A 224 1.77 5.73 12.87
C VAL A 224 0.62 6.57 12.32
N SER A 225 0.29 6.43 11.05
CA SER A 225 -0.94 7.02 10.52
C SER A 225 -1.54 6.18 9.41
N SER A 226 -2.83 6.33 9.18
CA SER A 226 -3.50 5.79 8.01
C SER A 226 -3.96 6.91 7.09
N THR A 227 -3.42 6.93 5.88
CA THR A 227 -3.81 7.89 4.84
C THR A 227 -5.17 7.56 4.23
N LYS A 228 -5.75 6.40 4.53
CA LYS A 228 -7.08 6.01 4.06
C LYS A 228 -8.22 6.90 4.60
N ALA A 229 -7.98 7.59 5.71
CA ALA A 229 -8.88 8.66 6.16
C ALA A 229 -9.04 9.82 5.15
N MET A 230 -8.07 9.97 4.23
CA MET A 230 -8.07 11.02 3.20
C MET A 230 -8.36 10.47 1.81
N THR A 231 -7.81 9.32 1.48
CA THR A 231 -7.87 8.75 0.12
C THR A 231 -9.01 7.74 -0.06
N GLY A 232 -9.61 7.28 1.03
CA GLY A 232 -10.35 6.03 1.03
C GLY A 232 -9.42 4.82 0.82
N HIS A 233 -10.00 3.65 0.79
CA HIS A 233 -9.29 2.42 0.51
C HIS A 233 -9.23 2.15 -1.01
N CYS A 234 -8.11 2.46 -1.63
CA CYS A 234 -7.88 2.30 -3.08
C CYS A 234 -7.51 0.85 -3.47
N LEU A 235 -7.96 -0.15 -2.71
CA LEU A 235 -7.81 -1.58 -2.96
C LEU A 235 -6.35 -1.97 -3.30
N GLY A 236 -6.09 -2.57 -4.46
CA GLY A 236 -4.76 -3.00 -4.84
C GLY A 236 -3.77 -1.85 -5.12
N ALA A 237 -4.28 -0.64 -5.35
CA ALA A 237 -3.44 0.56 -5.45
C ALA A 237 -3.00 1.12 -4.09
N ALA A 238 -3.71 0.77 -3.00
CA ALA A 238 -3.53 1.39 -1.69
C ALA A 238 -2.07 1.42 -1.23
N GLY A 239 -1.40 0.28 -1.16
CA GLY A 239 -0.03 0.21 -0.68
C GLY A 239 0.98 0.96 -1.55
N ALA A 240 0.73 1.11 -2.84
CA ALA A 240 1.58 1.90 -3.72
C ALA A 240 1.39 3.42 -3.52
N ILE A 241 0.15 3.86 -3.32
CA ILE A 241 -0.18 5.24 -2.95
C ILE A 241 0.44 5.57 -1.59
N GLU A 242 0.32 4.68 -0.61
CA GLU A 242 0.90 4.80 0.73
C GLU A 242 2.43 4.83 0.70
N ALA A 243 3.06 4.09 -0.21
CA ALA A 243 4.50 4.19 -0.45
C ALA A 243 4.90 5.59 -0.94
N VAL A 244 4.13 6.18 -1.87
CA VAL A 244 4.38 7.57 -2.32
C VAL A 244 4.21 8.56 -1.18
N PHE A 245 3.20 8.41 -0.32
CA PHE A 245 3.06 9.24 0.89
C PHE A 245 4.23 9.06 1.84
N SER A 246 4.69 7.83 2.06
CA SER A 246 5.83 7.54 2.94
C SER A 246 7.13 8.15 2.40
N ILE A 247 7.38 8.07 1.10
CA ILE A 247 8.51 8.75 0.44
C ILE A 247 8.42 10.27 0.63
N LYS A 248 7.21 10.83 0.50
CA LYS A 248 6.99 12.27 0.73
C LYS A 248 7.21 12.63 2.20
N ALA A 249 6.71 11.84 3.14
CA ALA A 249 6.94 12.04 4.57
C ALA A 249 8.45 12.08 4.87
N LEU A 250 9.19 11.08 4.38
CA LEU A 250 10.64 10.99 4.52
C LEU A 250 11.36 12.23 3.95
N THR A 251 11.08 12.57 2.69
CA THR A 251 11.80 13.67 2.00
C THR A 251 11.43 15.06 2.48
N THR A 252 10.30 15.23 3.16
CA THR A 252 9.86 16.51 3.73
C THR A 252 9.96 16.59 5.24
N ASN A 253 10.38 15.49 5.90
CA ASN A 253 10.39 15.39 7.35
C ASN A 253 9.03 15.78 7.96
N THR A 254 7.95 15.24 7.40
CA THR A 254 6.58 15.59 7.80
C THR A 254 5.72 14.33 7.87
N VAL A 255 5.31 13.99 9.08
CA VAL A 255 4.38 12.87 9.29
C VAL A 255 2.98 13.27 8.82
N VAL A 256 2.36 12.38 8.04
CA VAL A 256 1.00 12.57 7.52
C VAL A 256 -0.01 12.19 8.60
N PRO A 257 -1.12 12.92 8.80
CA PRO A 257 -2.07 12.62 9.86
C PRO A 257 -3.04 11.48 9.50
N THR A 258 -3.61 10.89 10.54
CA THR A 258 -4.89 10.17 10.46
C THR A 258 -6.02 11.16 10.75
N LEU A 259 -6.89 11.43 9.78
CA LEU A 259 -8.00 12.36 9.96
C LEU A 259 -9.23 11.69 10.60
N GLY A 260 -10.14 12.50 11.14
CA GLY A 260 -11.46 12.08 11.59
C GLY A 260 -11.60 11.82 13.08
N PHE A 261 -10.57 12.12 13.90
CA PHE A 261 -10.68 12.08 15.35
C PHE A 261 -11.47 13.28 15.86
N LYS A 262 -12.42 13.04 16.77
CA LYS A 262 -13.09 14.06 17.56
C LYS A 262 -12.38 14.24 18.91
N ASP A 263 -12.62 15.34 19.60
CA ASP A 263 -11.98 15.59 20.90
C ASP A 263 -12.27 14.47 21.91
N GLU A 264 -13.48 13.94 21.92
CA GLU A 264 -13.90 12.82 22.77
C GLU A 264 -13.19 11.49 22.49
N ASP A 265 -12.60 11.35 21.31
CA ASP A 265 -11.87 10.14 20.88
C ASP A 265 -10.38 10.22 21.23
N MET A 266 -9.87 11.43 21.45
CA MET A 266 -8.45 11.68 21.72
C MET A 266 -8.00 11.06 23.04
N ASP A 267 -8.84 11.15 24.08
CA ASP A 267 -8.52 10.56 25.38
C ASP A 267 -8.47 9.04 25.30
N LYS A 268 -9.41 8.41 24.59
CA LYS A 268 -9.43 6.96 24.38
C LYS A 268 -8.22 6.48 23.57
N LEU A 269 -7.81 7.27 22.57
CA LEU A 269 -6.60 6.97 21.82
C LEU A 269 -5.36 7.06 22.72
N ALA A 270 -5.25 8.11 23.54
CA ALA A 270 -4.12 8.30 24.43
C ALA A 270 -3.98 7.16 25.44
N GLU A 271 -5.08 6.65 25.98
CA GLU A 271 -5.09 5.51 26.89
C GLU A 271 -4.55 4.22 26.23
N LYS A 272 -4.87 4.01 24.96
CA LYS A 272 -4.48 2.80 24.22
C LYS A 272 -3.09 2.92 23.57
N ALA A 273 -2.74 4.10 23.08
CA ALA A 273 -1.59 4.31 22.20
C ALA A 273 -0.23 4.12 22.91
N GLY A 274 -0.19 4.17 24.25
CA GLY A 274 1.09 4.07 24.96
C GLY A 274 2.06 5.16 24.53
N LYS A 275 3.19 4.76 23.97
CA LYS A 275 4.23 5.68 23.44
C LYS A 275 4.16 5.88 21.92
N ILE A 276 3.27 5.20 21.23
CA ILE A 276 3.09 5.33 19.78
C ILE A 276 2.24 6.55 19.48
N ASP A 277 2.74 7.45 18.63
CA ASP A 277 1.98 8.60 18.14
C ASP A 277 1.16 8.23 16.92
N PHE A 278 -0.16 8.14 17.05
CA PHE A 278 -1.10 7.85 15.95
C PHE A 278 -1.45 9.08 15.09
N CYS A 279 -0.76 10.20 15.29
CA CYS A 279 -0.83 11.40 14.45
C CYS A 279 -2.25 11.90 14.19
N PRO A 280 -3.09 12.11 15.20
CA PRO A 280 -4.48 12.47 14.98
C PRO A 280 -4.63 13.87 14.40
N ASN A 281 -5.39 13.98 13.31
CA ASN A 281 -5.86 15.19 12.63
C ASN A 281 -4.81 16.19 12.14
N LYS A 282 -3.58 16.18 12.63
CA LYS A 282 -2.57 17.19 12.28
C LYS A 282 -1.27 16.60 11.83
N ALA A 283 -0.81 17.01 10.64
CA ALA A 283 0.56 16.76 10.23
C ALA A 283 1.55 17.50 11.14
N HIS A 284 2.69 16.89 11.43
CA HIS A 284 3.73 17.52 12.20
C HIS A 284 5.12 17.22 11.64
N LYS A 285 6.06 18.09 11.99
CA LYS A 285 7.47 17.90 11.61
C LYS A 285 8.10 16.84 12.51
N LYS A 286 8.83 15.93 11.88
CA LYS A 286 9.60 14.90 12.53
C LYS A 286 10.77 14.52 11.63
N GLU A 287 11.97 14.48 12.18
CA GLU A 287 13.12 13.96 11.46
C GLU A 287 12.91 12.47 11.19
N LEU A 288 12.94 12.12 9.92
CA LEU A 288 12.79 10.75 9.41
C LEU A 288 14.05 10.39 8.62
N THR A 289 14.58 9.21 8.87
CA THR A 289 15.83 8.72 8.26
C THR A 289 15.63 7.37 7.60
#